data_3f990767f2fdc3fad539a264bdd8700a
#
_entry.id   3f990767f2fdc3fad539a264bdd8700a
#
_cell.length_a   1.000
_cell.length_b   1.000
_cell.length_c   1.000
_cell.angle_alpha   90.00
_cell.angle_beta   90.00
_cell.angle_gamma   90.00
#
_symmetry.space_group_name_H-M   'P 1'
#
loop_
_entity.id
_entity.type
_entity.pdbx_description
1 polymer ?
#
loop_
_entity_poly.entity_id
_entity_poly.type
_entity_poly.pdbx_seq_one_letter_code
_entity_poly.pdbx_strand_id
1 'polypeptide(L)'
;VHLYAFDPSGVLVWQREEQIDPAMAENYSMLLDLPAGDYKLLAWCGLQNDGEHDESFSVPEARVGETRMEQLKCALNRQHDELGAYSEEHLYRLFHGMLDVSLPVNDDGGSYEYTMPLIKNTNHIRVILHHLSGEDVNEADFKRRMSQPLRNHLFRYLTVFGKRSPCM
;
A
#
# COMPACT_ATOMS: atom_id res chain seq x y z
N VAL A 1 7.64 -0.74 -7.27
CA VAL A 1 8.24 -0.92 -5.94
C VAL A 1 9.04 0.31 -5.60
N HIS A 2 8.80 0.85 -4.41
CA HIS A 2 9.60 1.91 -3.80
C HIS A 2 10.38 1.27 -2.66
N LEU A 3 11.69 1.34 -2.70
CA LEU A 3 12.58 0.81 -1.66
C LEU A 3 13.43 1.93 -1.08
N TYR A 4 13.51 1.95 0.24
CA TYR A 4 14.22 2.95 1.03
C TYR A 4 15.16 2.25 2.00
N ALA A 5 16.37 2.79 2.18
CA ALA A 5 17.30 2.35 3.19
C ALA A 5 17.61 3.50 4.17
N PHE A 6 17.48 3.20 5.45
CA PHE A 6 17.75 4.12 6.56
C PHE A 6 18.94 3.65 7.36
N ASP A 7 19.76 4.59 7.82
CA ASP A 7 20.83 4.32 8.75
C ASP A 7 20.29 4.00 10.17
N PRO A 8 21.15 3.62 11.13
CA PRO A 8 20.74 3.33 12.50
C PRO A 8 20.11 4.54 13.24
N SER A 9 20.37 5.76 12.78
CA SER A 9 19.73 6.97 13.31
C SER A 9 18.34 7.24 12.74
N GLY A 10 17.90 6.42 11.78
CA GLY A 10 16.62 6.54 11.08
C GLY A 10 16.61 7.57 9.96
N VAL A 11 17.76 8.03 9.48
CA VAL A 11 17.89 8.96 8.35
C VAL A 11 17.97 8.16 7.05
N LEU A 12 17.23 8.61 6.02
CA LEU A 12 17.25 8.03 4.69
C LEU A 12 18.63 8.20 4.05
N VAL A 13 19.28 7.11 3.68
CA VAL A 13 20.62 7.13 3.04
C VAL A 13 20.59 6.67 1.59
N TRP A 14 19.52 5.94 1.20
CA TRP A 14 19.37 5.48 -0.17
C TRP A 14 17.90 5.21 -0.49
N GLN A 15 17.50 5.44 -1.74
CA GLN A 15 16.16 5.12 -2.24
C GLN A 15 16.18 4.76 -3.71
N ARG A 16 15.24 3.91 -4.11
CA ARG A 16 15.03 3.53 -5.50
C ARG A 16 13.57 3.19 -5.76
N GLU A 17 13.10 3.58 -6.93
CA GLU A 17 11.80 3.24 -7.45
C GLU A 17 11.95 2.43 -8.73
N GLU A 18 11.23 1.31 -8.82
CA GLU A 18 11.17 0.49 -10.03
C GLU A 18 9.73 0.07 -10.31
N GLN A 19 9.34 0.16 -11.57
CA GLN A 19 8.11 -0.45 -12.07
C GLN A 19 8.36 -1.91 -12.38
N ILE A 20 7.51 -2.79 -11.86
CA ILE A 20 7.64 -4.23 -12.06
C ILE A 20 6.39 -4.73 -12.78
N ASP A 21 6.60 -5.51 -13.83
CA ASP A 21 5.52 -6.29 -14.44
C ASP A 21 5.02 -7.32 -13.39
N PRO A 22 3.72 -7.36 -13.07
CA PRO A 22 3.15 -8.33 -12.14
C PRO A 22 3.48 -9.79 -12.48
N ALA A 23 3.70 -10.10 -13.75
CA ALA A 23 4.09 -11.44 -14.20
C ALA A 23 5.52 -11.82 -13.78
N MET A 24 6.37 -10.85 -13.48
CA MET A 24 7.76 -11.06 -13.04
C MET A 24 7.94 -10.94 -11.51
N ALA A 25 6.87 -10.70 -10.77
CA ALA A 25 6.94 -10.38 -9.34
C ALA A 25 7.48 -11.55 -8.47
N GLU A 26 7.31 -12.81 -8.91
CA GLU A 26 7.74 -13.98 -8.13
C GLU A 26 9.27 -14.12 -8.02
N ASN A 27 10.02 -13.59 -8.99
CA ASN A 27 11.49 -13.70 -9.03
C ASN A 27 12.15 -12.32 -9.06
N TYR A 28 11.45 -11.30 -8.56
CA TYR A 28 11.98 -9.96 -8.55
C TYR A 28 13.10 -9.78 -7.52
N SER A 29 14.19 -9.19 -7.96
CA SER A 29 15.29 -8.76 -7.09
C SER A 29 15.73 -7.35 -7.45
N MET A 30 16.12 -6.58 -6.47
CA MET A 30 16.64 -5.22 -6.63
C MET A 30 18.07 -5.16 -6.09
N LEU A 31 18.99 -4.62 -6.90
CA LEU A 31 20.37 -4.43 -6.48
C LEU A 31 20.47 -3.10 -5.71
N LEU A 32 21.02 -3.17 -4.50
CA LEU A 32 21.33 -2.02 -3.67
C LEU A 32 22.85 -1.85 -3.61
N ASP A 33 23.32 -0.64 -3.83
CA ASP A 33 24.72 -0.25 -3.62
C ASP A 33 24.80 0.58 -2.34
N LEU A 34 25.17 -0.08 -1.25
CA LEU A 34 25.26 0.49 0.09
C LEU A 34 26.64 0.20 0.67
N PRO A 35 27.28 1.16 1.35
CA PRO A 35 28.49 0.89 2.11
C PRO A 35 28.30 -0.17 3.20
N ALA A 36 29.37 -0.71 3.73
CA ALA A 36 29.33 -1.56 4.92
C ALA A 36 28.68 -0.79 6.10
N GLY A 37 27.76 -1.44 6.80
CA GLY A 37 27.00 -0.83 7.89
C GLY A 37 25.70 -1.54 8.18
N ASP A 38 25.00 -1.04 9.17
CA ASP A 38 23.66 -1.53 9.55
C ASP A 38 22.60 -0.62 8.93
N TYR A 39 21.55 -1.22 8.38
CA TYR A 39 20.46 -0.49 7.72
C TYR A 39 19.11 -1.08 8.07
N LYS A 40 18.11 -0.22 8.05
CA LYS A 40 16.71 -0.63 8.04
C LYS A 40 16.13 -0.35 6.66
N LEU A 41 15.69 -1.40 5.99
CA LEU A 41 15.02 -1.32 4.69
C LEU A 41 13.51 -1.20 4.89
N LEU A 42 12.86 -0.34 4.12
CA LEU A 42 11.41 -0.20 4.02
C LEU A 42 11.00 -0.28 2.55
N ALA A 43 10.08 -1.16 2.23
CA ALA A 43 9.51 -1.28 0.89
C ALA A 43 8.01 -0.98 0.88
N TRP A 44 7.56 -0.29 -0.18
CA TRP A 44 6.16 -0.14 -0.56
C TRP A 44 5.96 -0.67 -1.98
N CYS A 45 4.95 -1.52 -2.16
CA CYS A 45 4.59 -2.08 -3.46
C CYS A 45 3.12 -1.82 -3.74
N GLY A 46 2.79 -1.38 -4.97
CA GLY A 46 1.41 -1.08 -5.37
C GLY A 46 0.98 0.37 -5.09
N LEU A 47 1.92 1.31 -5.01
CA LEU A 47 1.63 2.74 -4.89
C LEU A 47 1.18 3.35 -6.23
N GLN A 48 1.66 2.79 -7.34
CA GLN A 48 1.36 3.31 -8.68
C GLN A 48 -0.02 2.85 -9.15
N ASN A 49 -0.68 3.72 -9.90
CA ASN A 49 -1.91 3.41 -10.62
C ASN A 49 -1.60 2.78 -12.00
N ASP A 50 -2.63 2.32 -12.68
CA ASP A 50 -2.55 1.78 -14.05
C ASP A 50 -2.57 2.87 -15.14
N GLY A 51 -2.57 4.13 -14.76
CA GLY A 51 -2.70 5.29 -15.66
C GLY A 51 -4.14 5.64 -16.06
N GLU A 52 -5.12 4.82 -15.66
CA GLU A 52 -6.55 5.04 -15.94
C GLU A 52 -7.29 5.63 -14.73
N HIS A 53 -6.79 5.42 -13.52
CA HIS A 53 -7.40 5.84 -12.26
C HIS A 53 -6.45 6.71 -11.45
N ASP A 54 -6.99 7.54 -10.58
CA ASP A 54 -6.20 8.33 -9.64
C ASP A 54 -5.47 7.44 -8.62
N GLU A 55 -4.36 7.93 -8.09
CA GLU A 55 -3.57 7.21 -7.09
C GLU A 55 -4.37 6.99 -5.81
N SER A 56 -4.56 5.73 -5.44
CA SER A 56 -5.26 5.37 -4.20
C SER A 56 -4.43 5.67 -2.95
N PHE A 57 -3.10 5.65 -3.08
CA PHE A 57 -2.17 5.81 -1.97
C PHE A 57 -1.07 6.81 -2.32
N SER A 58 -0.62 7.54 -1.33
CA SER A 58 0.51 8.46 -1.45
C SER A 58 1.53 8.25 -0.35
N VAL A 59 2.79 8.50 -0.68
CA VAL A 59 3.91 8.54 0.25
C VAL A 59 4.56 9.92 0.10
N PRO A 60 4.92 10.61 1.19
CA PRO A 60 5.62 11.89 1.10
C PRO A 60 6.90 11.79 0.26
N GLU A 61 7.24 12.87 -0.43
CA GLU A 61 8.52 12.98 -1.11
C GLU A 61 9.67 12.75 -0.12
N ALA A 62 10.57 11.84 -0.48
CA ALA A 62 11.69 11.48 0.36
C ALA A 62 13.01 12.06 -0.21
N ARG A 63 13.87 12.56 0.69
CA ARG A 63 15.17 13.11 0.35
C ARG A 63 16.26 12.46 1.15
N VAL A 64 17.26 11.92 0.45
CA VAL A 64 18.44 11.31 1.06
C VAL A 64 19.18 12.34 1.93
N GLY A 65 19.53 11.96 3.14
CA GLY A 65 20.18 12.79 4.13
C GLY A 65 19.25 13.68 4.97
N GLU A 66 17.97 13.81 4.60
CA GLU A 66 17.02 14.70 5.28
C GLU A 66 15.82 13.95 5.87
N THR A 67 15.22 13.04 5.09
CA THR A 67 13.98 12.36 5.49
C THR A 67 14.23 11.30 6.56
N ARG A 68 13.42 11.32 7.60
CA ARG A 68 13.43 10.28 8.63
C ARG A 68 12.36 9.22 8.38
N MET A 69 12.62 8.00 8.81
CA MET A 69 11.73 6.86 8.59
C MET A 69 10.31 7.11 9.14
N GLU A 70 10.17 7.81 10.28
CA GLU A 70 8.86 8.10 10.88
C GLU A 70 8.01 9.07 10.03
N GLN A 71 8.64 9.84 9.15
CA GLN A 71 7.97 10.78 8.25
C GLN A 71 7.44 10.08 6.99
N LEU A 72 8.00 8.92 6.61
CA LEU A 72 7.67 8.20 5.40
C LEU A 72 6.48 7.26 5.62
N LYS A 73 5.29 7.86 5.79
CA LYS A 73 4.05 7.13 6.02
C LYS A 73 3.22 7.08 4.76
N CYS A 74 2.79 5.88 4.38
CA CYS A 74 1.82 5.71 3.32
C CYS A 74 0.42 6.11 3.81
N ALA A 75 -0.24 6.97 3.07
CA ALA A 75 -1.58 7.45 3.35
C ALA A 75 -2.55 7.03 2.24
N LEU A 76 -3.80 6.72 2.61
CA LEU A 76 -4.90 6.55 1.67
C LEU A 76 -5.37 7.93 1.22
N ASN A 77 -5.43 8.17 -0.08
CA ASN A 77 -5.98 9.39 -0.65
C ASN A 77 -7.50 9.39 -0.47
N ARG A 78 -8.04 10.45 0.11
CA ARG A 78 -9.45 10.56 0.47
C ARG A 78 -10.02 11.88 -0.01
N GLN A 79 -11.26 11.78 -0.49
CA GLN A 79 -12.13 12.93 -0.72
C GLN A 79 -12.92 13.23 0.57
N HIS A 80 -13.45 14.43 0.68
CA HIS A 80 -14.22 14.86 1.84
C HIS A 80 -15.56 15.46 1.37
N ASP A 81 -16.63 15.06 2.03
CA ASP A 81 -17.95 15.64 1.89
C ASP A 81 -18.54 15.99 3.25
N GLU A 82 -19.82 16.38 3.30
CA GLU A 82 -20.53 16.71 4.53
C GLU A 82 -20.65 15.53 5.51
N LEU A 83 -20.51 14.29 5.02
CA LEU A 83 -20.61 13.05 5.80
C LEU A 83 -19.24 12.57 6.31
N GLY A 84 -18.14 13.12 5.81
CA GLY A 84 -16.78 12.83 6.23
C GLY A 84 -15.84 12.43 5.10
N ALA A 85 -14.74 11.77 5.47
CA ALA A 85 -13.74 11.32 4.52
C ALA A 85 -14.15 10.00 3.87
N TYR A 86 -14.04 9.90 2.54
CA TYR A 86 -14.35 8.71 1.77
C TYR A 86 -13.34 8.52 0.62
N SER A 87 -13.31 7.34 0.03
CA SER A 87 -12.57 7.05 -1.20
C SER A 87 -13.48 6.28 -2.14
N GLU A 88 -13.69 6.79 -3.35
CA GLU A 88 -14.43 6.12 -4.43
C GLU A 88 -13.48 5.47 -5.43
N GLU A 89 -12.20 5.74 -5.31
CA GLU A 89 -11.18 5.23 -6.20
C GLU A 89 -10.98 3.72 -6.05
N HIS A 90 -10.54 3.09 -7.14
CA HIS A 90 -10.15 1.69 -7.12
C HIS A 90 -8.96 1.48 -6.18
N LEU A 91 -9.15 0.71 -5.11
CA LEU A 91 -8.07 0.40 -4.19
C LEU A 91 -7.17 -0.70 -4.77
N TYR A 92 -5.98 -0.31 -5.20
CA TYR A 92 -4.95 -1.25 -5.62
C TYR A 92 -4.43 -2.09 -4.46
N ARG A 93 -3.78 -3.20 -4.79
CA ARG A 93 -3.15 -4.05 -3.78
C ARG A 93 -1.90 -3.36 -3.26
N LEU A 94 -1.96 -2.91 -2.02
CA LEU A 94 -0.82 -2.33 -1.32
C LEU A 94 -0.14 -3.37 -0.45
N PHE A 95 1.18 -3.44 -0.55
CA PHE A 95 2.04 -4.25 0.31
C PHE A 95 3.14 -3.38 0.90
N HIS A 96 3.58 -3.76 2.09
CA HIS A 96 4.79 -3.19 2.69
C HIS A 96 5.67 -4.27 3.25
N GLY A 97 6.96 -3.97 3.35
CA GLY A 97 7.95 -4.81 4.03
C GLY A 97 8.95 -3.98 4.79
N MET A 98 9.45 -4.53 5.87
CA MET A 98 10.58 -3.97 6.61
C MET A 98 11.58 -5.08 6.90
N LEU A 99 12.87 -4.73 6.81
CA LEU A 99 13.96 -5.67 7.06
C LEU A 99 15.17 -4.94 7.63
N ASP A 100 15.71 -5.44 8.72
CA ASP A 100 17.00 -5.00 9.22
C ASP A 100 18.10 -5.82 8.54
N VAL A 101 19.10 -5.13 7.98
CA VAL A 101 20.24 -5.74 7.27
C VAL A 101 21.56 -5.22 7.84
N SER A 102 22.55 -6.10 7.89
CA SER A 102 23.90 -5.76 8.33
C SER A 102 24.88 -6.14 7.22
N LEU A 103 25.58 -5.17 6.66
CA LEU A 103 26.59 -5.34 5.62
C LEU A 103 27.97 -5.29 6.27
N PRO A 104 28.66 -6.42 6.47
CA PRO A 104 29.97 -6.43 7.10
C PRO A 104 31.02 -5.77 6.18
N VAL A 105 32.07 -5.25 6.80
CA VAL A 105 33.24 -4.76 6.09
C VAL A 105 34.01 -5.96 5.54
N ASN A 106 34.05 -6.09 4.22
CA ASN A 106 34.86 -7.09 3.51
C ASN A 106 35.85 -6.39 2.61
N ASP A 107 37.11 -6.75 2.75
CA ASP A 107 38.21 -6.18 1.95
C ASP A 107 38.13 -6.58 0.46
N ASP A 108 37.41 -7.68 0.15
CA ASP A 108 37.30 -8.23 -1.21
C ASP A 108 36.01 -7.85 -1.95
N GLY A 109 35.17 -7.00 -1.35
CA GLY A 109 33.86 -6.66 -1.91
C GLY A 109 32.88 -7.86 -1.89
N GLY A 110 31.96 -7.91 -0.95
CA GLY A 110 30.97 -8.97 -0.84
C GLY A 110 29.64 -8.60 -1.49
N SER A 111 28.98 -9.60 -2.09
CA SER A 111 27.57 -9.50 -2.45
C SER A 111 26.75 -10.29 -1.44
N TYR A 112 25.71 -9.66 -0.89
CA TYR A 112 24.83 -10.29 0.11
C TYR A 112 23.40 -10.31 -0.46
N GLU A 113 22.71 -11.42 -0.24
CA GLU A 113 21.34 -11.59 -0.65
C GLU A 113 20.44 -11.63 0.59
N TYR A 114 19.41 -10.79 0.58
CA TYR A 114 18.39 -10.71 1.62
C TYR A 114 17.00 -10.84 1.02
N THR A 115 16.13 -11.60 1.70
CA THR A 115 14.72 -11.71 1.30
C THR A 115 13.86 -10.90 2.24
N MET A 116 13.11 -9.92 1.70
CA MET A 116 12.19 -9.09 2.45
C MET A 116 10.77 -9.67 2.37
N PRO A 117 10.17 -10.08 3.49
CA PRO A 117 8.77 -10.49 3.51
C PRO A 117 7.85 -9.27 3.30
N LEU A 118 6.87 -9.41 2.41
CA LEU A 118 5.88 -8.38 2.16
C LEU A 118 4.54 -8.73 2.81
N ILE A 119 3.96 -7.77 3.52
CA ILE A 119 2.66 -7.87 4.17
C ILE A 119 1.64 -7.09 3.35
N LYS A 120 0.54 -7.75 2.99
CA LYS A 120 -0.56 -7.10 2.27
C LYS A 120 -1.37 -6.20 3.21
N ASN A 121 -1.55 -4.94 2.82
CA ASN A 121 -2.25 -3.92 3.62
C ASN A 121 -3.72 -3.74 3.23
N THR A 122 -4.12 -4.23 2.06
CA THR A 122 -5.49 -4.08 1.54
C THR A 122 -6.23 -5.41 1.56
N ASN A 123 -7.52 -5.39 1.92
CA ASN A 123 -8.40 -6.55 1.89
C ASN A 123 -9.63 -6.25 1.06
N HIS A 124 -10.16 -7.28 0.39
CA HIS A 124 -11.44 -7.20 -0.30
C HIS A 124 -12.49 -7.94 0.52
N ILE A 125 -13.59 -7.25 0.85
CA ILE A 125 -14.73 -7.84 1.52
C ILE A 125 -15.90 -7.83 0.53
N ARG A 126 -16.46 -9.00 0.23
CA ARG A 126 -17.66 -9.13 -0.57
C ARG A 126 -18.86 -9.37 0.35
N VAL A 127 -19.82 -8.45 0.33
CA VAL A 127 -21.09 -8.60 1.04
C VAL A 127 -22.14 -9.03 0.03
N ILE A 128 -22.81 -10.18 0.31
CA ILE A 128 -23.90 -10.70 -0.50
C ILE A 128 -25.17 -10.60 0.32
N LEU A 129 -26.13 -9.80 -0.15
CA LEU A 129 -27.43 -9.67 0.47
C LEU A 129 -28.41 -10.65 -0.20
N HIS A 130 -29.06 -11.50 0.62
CA HIS A 130 -30.07 -12.45 0.16
C HIS A 130 -31.44 -12.03 0.67
N HIS A 131 -32.49 -12.38 -0.07
CA HIS A 131 -33.90 -12.22 0.35
C HIS A 131 -34.30 -10.77 0.64
N LEU A 132 -33.82 -9.82 -0.17
CA LEU A 132 -34.36 -8.46 -0.14
C LEU A 132 -35.79 -8.51 -0.69
N SER A 133 -36.76 -8.18 0.15
CA SER A 133 -38.19 -8.16 -0.21
C SER A 133 -38.47 -6.94 -1.11
N GLY A 134 -38.30 -7.08 -2.42
CA GLY A 134 -38.92 -6.25 -3.44
C GLY A 134 -38.66 -4.75 -3.48
N GLU A 135 -38.01 -4.16 -2.52
CA GLU A 135 -37.58 -2.78 -2.58
C GLU A 135 -36.21 -2.68 -3.24
N ASP A 136 -36.10 -1.85 -4.27
CA ASP A 136 -34.83 -1.52 -4.88
C ASP A 136 -33.92 -0.86 -3.85
N VAL A 137 -32.88 -1.54 -3.45
CA VAL A 137 -31.85 -0.95 -2.60
C VAL A 137 -31.08 0.05 -3.44
N ASN A 138 -31.32 1.33 -3.19
CA ASN A 138 -30.55 2.38 -3.82
C ASN A 138 -29.08 2.25 -3.34
N GLU A 139 -28.17 2.13 -4.28
CA GLU A 139 -26.73 1.98 -4.02
C GLU A 139 -26.20 3.10 -3.11
N ALA A 140 -26.67 4.33 -3.29
CA ALA A 140 -26.29 5.46 -2.46
C ALA A 140 -26.79 5.33 -1.02
N ASP A 141 -28.02 4.84 -0.81
CA ASP A 141 -28.58 4.62 0.52
C ASP A 141 -27.90 3.44 1.22
N PHE A 142 -27.50 2.40 0.49
CA PHE A 142 -26.74 1.30 1.02
C PHE A 142 -25.34 1.76 1.48
N LYS A 143 -24.62 2.47 0.64
CA LYS A 143 -23.32 3.08 0.98
C LYS A 143 -23.45 3.98 2.22
N ARG A 144 -24.50 4.79 2.30
CA ARG A 144 -24.78 5.70 3.40
C ARG A 144 -25.09 4.96 4.72
N ARG A 145 -25.89 3.90 4.66
CA ARG A 145 -26.27 3.11 5.85
C ARG A 145 -25.13 2.24 6.36
N MET A 146 -24.34 1.67 5.46
CA MET A 146 -23.15 0.87 5.83
C MET A 146 -22.00 1.74 6.35
N SER A 147 -21.91 3.00 5.95
CA SER A 147 -20.84 3.88 6.41
C SER A 147 -21.02 4.37 7.86
N GLN A 148 -22.24 4.40 8.38
CA GLN A 148 -22.50 4.93 9.73
C GLN A 148 -22.09 4.02 10.90
N PRO A 149 -22.42 2.71 10.93
CA PRO A 149 -22.03 1.85 12.05
C PRO A 149 -20.58 1.36 11.98
N LEU A 150 -19.98 1.33 10.80
CA LEU A 150 -18.60 0.88 10.61
C LEU A 150 -17.56 2.00 10.82
N ARG A 151 -17.99 3.23 11.03
CA ARG A 151 -17.12 4.39 11.24
C ARG A 151 -16.14 4.24 12.40
N ASN A 152 -16.46 3.47 13.42
CA ASN A 152 -15.66 3.42 14.65
C ASN A 152 -14.69 2.23 14.74
N HIS A 153 -14.83 1.17 13.93
CA HIS A 153 -14.01 -0.04 14.13
C HIS A 153 -13.45 -0.72 12.87
N LEU A 154 -13.87 -0.40 11.64
CA LEU A 154 -13.50 -1.16 10.44
C LEU A 154 -13.07 -0.34 9.22
N PHE A 155 -12.78 0.95 9.38
CA PHE A 155 -12.30 1.81 8.30
C PHE A 155 -10.82 1.56 7.93
N ARG A 156 -10.52 0.30 7.67
CA ARG A 156 -9.39 -0.06 6.85
C ARG A 156 -9.93 -0.96 5.74
N TYR A 157 -10.41 -0.32 4.62
CA TYR A 157 -10.60 -1.01 3.34
C TYR A 157 -11.87 -1.85 3.13
N LEU A 158 -13.03 -1.22 3.08
CA LEU A 158 -14.26 -1.84 2.57
C LEU A 158 -14.57 -1.33 1.16
N THR A 159 -14.46 -2.19 0.15
CA THR A 159 -15.00 -1.91 -1.19
C THR A 159 -16.27 -2.75 -1.38
N VAL A 160 -17.42 -2.11 -1.58
CA VAL A 160 -18.72 -2.77 -1.76
C VAL A 160 -19.05 -2.80 -3.26
N PHE A 161 -19.12 -3.99 -3.84
CA PHE A 161 -19.59 -4.21 -5.21
C PHE A 161 -21.02 -4.75 -5.19
N GLY A 162 -21.97 -3.98 -5.71
CA GLY A 162 -23.33 -4.47 -6.03
C GLY A 162 -23.36 -4.96 -7.48
N LYS A 163 -23.61 -6.24 -7.71
CA LYS A 163 -23.99 -6.76 -9.05
C LYS A 163 -25.49 -6.98 -9.08
N ARG A 164 -26.19 -6.33 -10.03
CA ARG A 164 -27.57 -6.70 -10.38
C ARG A 164 -27.51 -8.06 -11.08
N SER A 165 -28.23 -9.04 -10.56
CA SER A 165 -28.61 -10.19 -11.37
C SER A 165 -29.87 -9.82 -12.15
N PRO A 166 -29.96 -10.09 -13.46
CA PRO A 166 -31.19 -9.91 -14.18
C PRO A 166 -32.22 -10.91 -13.65
N CYS A 167 -33.35 -10.41 -13.24
CA CYS A 167 -34.53 -11.25 -13.00
C CYS A 167 -34.95 -11.89 -14.31
N MET A 168 -35.04 -13.22 -14.34
CA MET A 168 -35.85 -13.94 -15.30
C MET A 168 -37.32 -13.93 -14.83
#